data_26897894664e8d2c067634cfe633c381
#
_entry.id   26897894664e8d2c067634cfe633c381
#
_cell.length_a   1.000
_cell.length_b   1.000
_cell.length_c   1.000
_cell.angle_alpha   90.00
_cell.angle_beta   90.00
_cell.angle_gamma   90.00
#
_symmetry.space_group_name_H-M   'P 1'
#
loop_
_entity.id
_entity.type
_entity.pdbx_description
1 polymer ?
#
loop_
_entity_poly.entity_id
_entity_poly.type
_entity_poly.pdbx_seq_one_letter_code
_entity_poly.pdbx_strand_id
1 'polypeptide(L)'
;DETQLPDTLLEQQFIKEDIRELISELPEMQAAVISMRYGIGNEMLEPMSMTAIGQILNMSRDRVRTLEQKGLRSLREKSSVVNEYL
;
A
#
# COMPACT_ATOMS: atom_id res chain seq x y z
N ASP A 1 10.53 -23.48 -6.91
CA ASP A 1 9.97 -24.42 -5.97
C ASP A 1 8.72 -23.84 -5.33
N GLU A 2 7.71 -24.66 -5.21
CA GLU A 2 6.44 -24.25 -4.61
C GLU A 2 6.59 -23.78 -3.18
N THR A 3 7.64 -24.18 -2.52
CA THR A 3 7.90 -23.73 -1.16
C THR A 3 8.24 -22.25 -1.10
N GLN A 4 8.53 -21.66 -2.23
CA GLN A 4 8.84 -20.24 -2.32
C GLN A 4 7.59 -19.38 -2.18
N LEU A 5 6.44 -19.98 -2.43
CA LEU A 5 5.19 -19.25 -2.41
C LEU A 5 4.52 -19.40 -1.05
N PRO A 6 3.96 -18.32 -0.52
CA PRO A 6 3.15 -18.44 0.69
C PRO A 6 1.89 -19.23 0.36
N ASP A 7 1.87 -20.46 0.76
CA ASP A 7 0.75 -21.34 0.47
C ASP A 7 -0.42 -21.12 1.41
N THR A 8 -0.20 -20.38 2.48
CA THR A 8 -1.22 -20.20 3.49
C THR A 8 -1.71 -18.75 3.48
N LEU A 9 -3.01 -18.61 3.62
CA LEU A 9 -3.61 -17.29 3.79
C LEU A 9 -3.06 -16.61 5.04
N LEU A 10 -2.66 -17.40 6.01
CA LEU A 10 -2.13 -16.87 7.26
C LEU A 10 -0.86 -16.04 7.04
N GLU A 11 0.07 -16.56 6.24
CA GLU A 11 1.29 -15.82 5.95
C GLU A 11 0.99 -14.53 5.23
N GLN A 12 0.07 -14.55 4.28
CA GLN A 12 -0.33 -13.36 3.55
C GLN A 12 -0.97 -12.34 4.47
N GLN A 13 -1.74 -12.80 5.44
CA GLN A 13 -2.37 -11.91 6.41
C GLN A 13 -1.35 -11.21 7.29
N PHE A 14 -0.34 -11.94 7.73
CA PHE A 14 0.73 -11.35 8.55
C PHE A 14 1.48 -10.27 7.79
N ILE A 15 1.82 -10.53 6.54
CA ILE A 15 2.50 -9.55 5.71
C ILE A 15 1.64 -8.29 5.55
N LYS A 16 0.35 -8.47 5.32
CA LYS A 16 -0.56 -7.34 5.16
C LYS A 16 -0.69 -6.53 6.45
N GLU A 17 -0.73 -7.19 7.59
CA GLU A 17 -0.84 -6.51 8.87
C GLU A 17 0.42 -5.68 9.16
N ASP A 18 1.60 -6.22 8.87
CA ASP A 18 2.84 -5.51 9.05
C ASP A 18 2.89 -4.26 8.18
N ILE A 19 2.48 -4.39 6.92
CA ILE A 19 2.46 -3.27 6.01
C ILE A 19 1.44 -2.23 6.46
N ARG A 20 0.30 -2.67 6.96
CA ARG A 20 -0.73 -1.77 7.47
C ARG A 20 -0.19 -0.91 8.61
N GLU A 21 0.56 -1.51 9.53
CA GLU A 21 1.17 -0.77 10.61
C GLU A 21 2.15 0.26 10.10
N LEU A 22 2.99 -0.12 9.14
CA LEU A 22 3.94 0.80 8.56
C LEU A 22 3.25 1.96 7.84
N ILE A 23 2.17 1.67 7.14
CA ILE A 23 1.39 2.70 6.45
C ILE A 23 0.79 3.66 7.45
N SER A 24 0.35 3.18 8.61
CA SER A 24 -0.25 4.04 9.61
C SER A 24 0.72 5.09 10.16
N GLU A 25 2.01 4.89 9.99
CA GLU A 25 3.04 5.85 10.41
C GLU A 25 3.30 6.93 9.38
N LEU A 26 2.75 6.80 8.18
CA LEU A 26 2.92 7.79 7.13
C LEU A 26 2.02 9.01 7.36
N PRO A 27 2.35 10.16 6.76
CA PRO A 27 1.42 11.28 6.72
C PRO A 27 0.08 10.82 6.14
N GLU A 28 -0.99 11.42 6.63
CA GLU A 28 -2.35 10.99 6.32
C GLU A 28 -2.61 10.82 4.82
N MET A 29 -2.22 11.81 4.02
CA MET A 29 -2.49 11.75 2.58
C MET A 29 -1.67 10.66 1.90
N GLN A 30 -0.43 10.46 2.31
CA GLN A 30 0.38 9.38 1.75
C GLN A 30 -0.20 8.03 2.12
N ALA A 31 -0.61 7.87 3.37
CA ALA A 31 -1.22 6.64 3.84
C ALA A 31 -2.50 6.34 3.05
N ALA A 32 -3.33 7.35 2.84
CA ALA A 32 -4.58 7.18 2.10
C ALA A 32 -4.32 6.73 0.67
N VAL A 33 -3.38 7.37 -0.02
CA VAL A 33 -3.06 7.03 -1.40
C VAL A 33 -2.53 5.60 -1.51
N ILE A 34 -1.60 5.23 -0.64
CA ILE A 34 -1.02 3.89 -0.66
C ILE A 34 -2.10 2.84 -0.37
N SER A 35 -2.93 3.08 0.64
CA SER A 35 -3.98 2.14 1.00
C SER A 35 -4.97 1.92 -0.15
N MET A 36 -5.36 2.99 -0.82
CA MET A 36 -6.29 2.90 -1.94
C MET A 36 -5.65 2.27 -3.17
N ARG A 37 -4.38 2.61 -3.42
CA ARG A 37 -3.68 2.13 -4.61
C ARG A 37 -3.49 0.61 -4.58
N TYR A 38 -3.20 0.07 -3.41
CA TYR A 38 -2.89 -1.34 -3.26
C TYR A 38 -3.97 -2.15 -2.55
N GLY A 39 -5.07 -1.51 -2.19
CA GLY A 39 -6.18 -2.19 -1.54
C GLY A 39 -5.85 -2.70 -0.15
N ILE A 40 -5.10 -1.92 0.62
CA ILE A 40 -4.65 -2.31 1.95
C ILE A 40 -5.47 -1.58 3.01
N GLY A 41 -5.78 -2.26 4.09
CA GLY A 41 -6.45 -1.65 5.24
C GLY A 41 -7.86 -2.11 5.47
N ASN A 42 -8.52 -2.62 4.45
CA ASN A 42 -9.89 -3.12 4.53
C ASN A 42 -10.02 -4.28 3.55
N GLU A 43 -10.56 -5.39 4.01
CA GLU A 43 -10.72 -6.57 3.17
C GLU A 43 -11.60 -6.29 1.95
N MET A 44 -12.53 -5.36 2.07
CA MET A 44 -13.43 -4.99 0.99
C MET A 44 -12.81 -4.00 0.02
N LEU A 45 -11.64 -3.47 0.35
CA LEU A 45 -10.99 -2.46 -0.46
C LEU A 45 -10.19 -3.11 -1.59
N GLU A 46 -10.51 -2.74 -2.83
CA GLU A 46 -9.80 -3.24 -4.00
C GLU A 46 -8.81 -2.18 -4.48
N PRO A 47 -7.71 -2.61 -5.12
CA PRO A 47 -6.76 -1.66 -5.70
C PRO A 47 -7.44 -0.71 -6.68
N MET A 48 -7.06 0.55 -6.63
CA MET A 48 -7.64 1.58 -7.50
C MET A 48 -6.57 2.19 -8.39
N SER A 49 -7.04 2.76 -9.51
CA SER A 49 -6.15 3.52 -10.38
C SER A 49 -5.85 4.88 -9.76
N MET A 50 -4.77 5.51 -10.22
CA MET A 50 -4.42 6.85 -9.75
C MET A 50 -5.51 7.86 -10.07
N THR A 51 -6.16 7.69 -11.22
CA THR A 51 -7.25 8.57 -11.62
C THR A 51 -8.43 8.46 -10.66
N ALA A 52 -8.80 7.23 -10.30
CA ALA A 52 -9.90 7.01 -9.37
C ALA A 52 -9.58 7.60 -8.00
N ILE A 53 -8.36 7.39 -7.52
CA ILE A 53 -7.93 7.95 -6.23
C ILE A 53 -7.99 9.48 -6.27
N GLY A 54 -7.52 10.07 -7.36
CA GLY A 54 -7.57 11.52 -7.51
C GLY A 54 -8.99 12.06 -7.45
N GLN A 55 -9.93 11.35 -8.03
CA GLN A 55 -11.33 11.76 -7.98
C GLN A 55 -11.89 11.70 -6.58
N ILE A 56 -11.54 10.65 -5.84
CA ILE A 56 -12.03 10.49 -4.47
C ILE A 56 -11.43 11.54 -3.54
N LEU A 57 -10.12 11.76 -3.66
CA LEU A 57 -9.40 12.69 -2.79
C LEU A 57 -9.39 14.12 -3.30
N ASN A 58 -10.02 14.36 -4.45
CA ASN A 58 -10.13 15.68 -5.07
C ASN A 58 -8.75 16.28 -5.35
N MET A 59 -7.91 15.52 -6.04
CA MET A 59 -6.58 15.98 -6.41
C MET A 59 -6.21 15.42 -7.79
N SER A 60 -5.18 16.02 -8.41
CA SER A 60 -4.75 15.60 -9.72
C SER A 60 -4.08 14.23 -9.67
N ARG A 61 -4.05 13.57 -10.82
CA ARG A 61 -3.35 12.29 -10.94
C ARG A 61 -1.86 12.44 -10.60
N ASP A 62 -1.25 13.55 -11.02
CA ASP A 62 0.15 13.80 -10.73
C ASP A 62 0.40 13.95 -9.24
N ARG A 63 -0.52 14.58 -8.54
CA ARG A 63 -0.42 14.71 -7.10
C ARG A 63 -0.51 13.34 -6.42
N VAL A 64 -1.43 12.51 -6.88
CA VAL A 64 -1.57 11.13 -6.36
C VAL A 64 -0.27 10.37 -6.57
N ARG A 65 0.29 10.46 -7.77
CA ARG A 65 1.55 9.79 -8.08
C ARG A 65 2.69 10.24 -7.18
N THR A 66 2.79 11.54 -6.93
CA THR A 66 3.83 12.09 -6.06
C THR A 66 3.68 11.55 -4.64
N LEU A 67 2.45 11.54 -4.14
CA LEU A 67 2.19 11.02 -2.80
C LEU A 67 2.50 9.53 -2.71
N GLU A 68 2.15 8.77 -3.74
CA GLU A 68 2.47 7.35 -3.78
C GLU A 68 3.98 7.13 -3.72
N GLN A 69 4.72 7.85 -4.53
CA GLN A 69 6.17 7.67 -4.58
C GLN A 69 6.83 8.02 -3.25
N LYS A 70 6.38 9.10 -2.64
CA LYS A 70 6.92 9.50 -1.33
C LYS A 70 6.59 8.46 -0.26
N GLY A 71 5.36 7.98 -0.27
CA GLY A 71 4.94 6.96 0.69
C GLY A 71 5.71 5.66 0.52
N LEU A 72 5.86 5.20 -0.71
CA LEU A 72 6.60 3.97 -0.98
C LEU A 72 8.06 4.09 -0.57
N ARG A 73 8.67 5.25 -0.80
CA ARG A 73 10.06 5.47 -0.39
C ARG A 73 10.20 5.32 1.13
N SER A 74 9.30 5.96 1.87
CA SER A 74 9.34 5.86 3.33
C SER A 74 9.15 4.44 3.81
N LEU A 75 8.23 3.70 3.19
CA LEU A 75 7.99 2.32 3.58
C LEU A 75 9.20 1.43 3.29
N ARG A 76 9.84 1.62 2.15
CA ARG A 76 11.01 0.83 1.77
C ARG A 76 12.19 1.06 2.71
N GLU A 77 12.31 2.28 3.22
CA GLU A 77 13.35 2.60 4.18
C GLU A 77 13.10 1.94 5.52
N LYS A 78 11.85 1.67 5.84
CA LYS A 78 11.48 1.06 7.12
C LYS A 78 11.53 -0.46 7.09
N SER A 79 11.26 -1.07 5.95
CA SER A 79 11.18 -2.52 5.89
C SER A 79 11.45 -3.05 4.49
N SER A 80 12.29 -4.08 4.41
CA SER A 80 12.53 -4.77 3.15
C SER A 80 11.34 -5.63 2.72
N VAL A 81 10.46 -5.96 3.64
CA VAL A 81 9.27 -6.75 3.32
C VAL A 81 8.38 -6.02 2.32
N VAL A 82 8.32 -4.70 2.43
CA VAL A 82 7.51 -3.88 1.52
C VAL A 82 7.97 -4.05 0.07
N ASN A 83 9.27 -4.14 -0.16
CA ASN A 83 9.79 -4.32 -1.51
C ASN A 83 9.32 -5.62 -2.15
N GLU A 84 9.16 -6.65 -1.36
CA GLU A 84 8.69 -7.93 -1.86
C GLU A 84 7.18 -7.93 -2.08
N TYR A 85 6.45 -7.22 -1.24
CA TYR A 85 4.98 -7.20 -1.29
C TYR A 85 4.46 -6.23 -2.35
N LEU A 86 5.01 -5.04 -2.40
CA LEU A 86 4.56 -3.99 -3.30
C LEU A 86 5.48 -3.84 -4.50
#